data_4df9e1021c21af619fd62d445dcdac63
#
_entry.id   4df9e1021c21af619fd62d445dcdac63
#
_cell.length_a   1.000
_cell.length_b   1.000
_cell.length_c   1.000
_cell.angle_alpha   90.00
_cell.angle_beta   90.00
_cell.angle_gamma   90.00
#
_symmetry.space_group_name_H-M   'P 1'
#
loop_
_entity.id
_entity.type
_entity.pdbx_description
1 polymer ?
#
loop_
_entity_poly.entity_id
_entity_poly.type
_entity_poly.pdbx_seq_one_letter_code
_entity_poly.pdbx_strand_id
1 'polypeptide(L)'
;VQILDGDNIRVGISSNLSFSNKDRLENIRRISEVSKLFINCGIITINCFVSPSNIIRQQAEKIIGIENFIGVFINSNLETCEKRDTKGLYKKARKGEIDNFTGISSEFETPDESYININTSNLSVEKSVNKLMEAIIPKIQFK
;
A
#
# COMPACT_ATOMS: atom_id res chain seq x y z
N VAL A 1 7.31 -14.25 8.00
CA VAL A 1 6.75 -13.02 7.41
C VAL A 1 7.50 -12.69 6.13
N GLN A 2 6.77 -12.37 5.06
CA GLN A 2 7.34 -11.91 3.78
C GLN A 2 6.90 -10.47 3.50
N ILE A 3 7.85 -9.60 3.17
CA ILE A 3 7.57 -8.23 2.75
C ILE A 3 7.56 -8.18 1.22
N LEU A 4 6.50 -7.64 0.65
CA LEU A 4 6.36 -7.36 -0.77
C LEU A 4 6.27 -5.84 -0.95
N ASP A 5 7.35 -5.27 -1.46
CA ASP A 5 7.50 -3.82 -1.64
C ASP A 5 7.36 -3.43 -3.11
N GLY A 6 6.65 -2.34 -3.38
CA GLY A 6 6.34 -1.90 -4.73
C GLY A 6 7.56 -1.61 -5.60
N ASP A 7 8.64 -1.10 -5.04
CA ASP A 7 9.87 -0.80 -5.79
C ASP A 7 10.53 -2.11 -6.25
N ASN A 8 10.67 -3.10 -5.36
CA ASN A 8 11.28 -4.39 -5.67
C ASN A 8 10.44 -5.21 -6.67
N ILE A 9 9.11 -5.19 -6.49
CA ILE A 9 8.19 -5.92 -7.38
C ILE A 9 8.23 -5.37 -8.80
N ARG A 10 8.37 -4.06 -8.96
CA ARG A 10 8.43 -3.42 -10.29
C ARG A 10 9.75 -3.64 -11.03
N VAL A 11 10.81 -4.03 -10.34
CA VAL A 11 12.06 -4.46 -11.00
C VAL A 11 11.97 -5.90 -11.54
N GLY A 12 11.10 -6.73 -10.96
CA GLY A 12 10.93 -8.16 -11.29
C GLY A 12 9.55 -8.47 -11.87
N ILE A 13 8.67 -9.00 -11.03
CA ILE A 13 7.35 -9.56 -11.41
C ILE A 13 6.50 -8.59 -12.24
N SER A 14 6.61 -7.30 -11.99
CA SER A 14 5.84 -6.26 -12.66
C SER A 14 6.71 -5.27 -13.46
N SER A 15 7.89 -5.71 -13.91
CA SER A 15 8.83 -4.85 -14.67
C SER A 15 8.29 -4.36 -16.02
N ASN A 16 7.30 -5.04 -16.57
CA ASN A 16 6.62 -4.67 -17.81
C ASN A 16 5.44 -3.72 -17.62
N LEU A 17 5.13 -3.30 -16.39
CA LEU A 17 3.99 -2.44 -16.09
C LEU A 17 4.41 -0.98 -15.87
N SER A 18 3.61 -0.05 -16.41
CA SER A 18 3.73 1.39 -16.18
C SER A 18 2.93 1.84 -14.94
N PHE A 19 2.71 3.15 -14.80
CA PHE A 19 1.90 3.76 -13.74
C PHE A 19 0.49 4.18 -14.20
N SER A 20 0.03 3.69 -15.37
CA SER A 20 -1.37 3.87 -15.80
C SER A 20 -2.33 3.19 -14.82
N ASN A 21 -3.59 3.62 -14.78
CA ASN A 21 -4.59 3.00 -13.90
C ASN A 21 -4.76 1.50 -14.19
N LYS A 22 -4.70 1.10 -15.46
CA LYS A 22 -4.75 -0.31 -15.88
C LYS A 22 -3.56 -1.09 -15.33
N ASP A 23 -2.35 -0.54 -15.44
CA ASP A 23 -1.14 -1.23 -14.97
C ASP A 23 -1.03 -1.25 -13.45
N ARG A 24 -1.55 -0.23 -12.76
CA ARG A 24 -1.67 -0.25 -11.29
C ARG A 24 -2.62 -1.36 -10.83
N LEU A 25 -3.77 -1.52 -11.49
CA LEU A 25 -4.73 -2.59 -11.21
C LEU A 25 -4.09 -3.96 -11.43
N GLU A 26 -3.40 -4.17 -12.56
CA GLU A 26 -2.71 -5.41 -12.86
C GLU A 26 -1.55 -5.70 -11.89
N ASN A 27 -0.79 -4.66 -11.49
CA ASN A 27 0.27 -4.82 -10.50
C ASN A 27 -0.29 -5.36 -9.17
N ILE A 28 -1.34 -4.75 -8.65
CA ILE A 28 -1.96 -5.20 -7.40
C ILE A 28 -2.59 -6.59 -7.57
N ARG A 29 -3.19 -6.91 -8.72
CA ARG A 29 -3.67 -8.26 -9.00
C ARG A 29 -2.57 -9.31 -8.86
N ARG A 30 -1.41 -9.08 -9.51
CA ARG A 30 -0.26 -10.00 -9.43
C ARG A 30 0.22 -10.22 -8.00
N ILE A 31 0.34 -9.12 -7.24
CA ILE A 31 0.84 -9.19 -5.87
C ILE A 31 -0.18 -9.87 -4.94
N SER A 32 -1.47 -9.66 -5.17
CA SER A 32 -2.51 -10.36 -4.41
C SER A 32 -2.46 -11.87 -4.64
N GLU A 33 -2.23 -12.33 -5.87
CA GLU A 33 -2.04 -13.76 -6.17
C GLU A 33 -0.77 -14.32 -5.50
N VAL A 34 0.34 -13.58 -5.55
CA VAL A 34 1.58 -13.98 -4.86
C VAL A 34 1.35 -14.05 -3.34
N SER A 35 0.67 -13.06 -2.76
CA SER A 35 0.32 -13.07 -1.34
C SER A 35 -0.51 -14.27 -0.95
N LYS A 36 -1.50 -14.64 -1.77
CA LYS A 36 -2.33 -15.83 -1.56
C LYS A 36 -1.50 -17.12 -1.55
N LEU A 37 -0.50 -17.24 -2.42
CA LEU A 37 0.42 -18.40 -2.41
C LEU A 37 1.22 -18.48 -1.10
N PHE A 38 1.73 -17.35 -0.59
CA PHE A 38 2.42 -17.30 0.69
C PHE A 38 1.50 -17.64 1.88
N ILE A 39 0.27 -17.13 1.87
CA ILE A 39 -0.72 -17.43 2.90
C ILE A 39 -1.02 -18.93 2.95
N ASN A 40 -1.15 -19.60 1.80
CA ASN A 40 -1.34 -21.04 1.72
C ASN A 40 -0.15 -21.85 2.30
N CYS A 41 1.03 -21.23 2.37
CA CYS A 41 2.20 -21.78 3.05
C CYS A 41 2.30 -21.36 4.54
N GLY A 42 1.27 -20.72 5.10
CA GLY A 42 1.29 -20.25 6.49
C GLY A 42 2.16 -19.00 6.72
N ILE A 43 2.48 -18.24 5.67
CA ILE A 43 3.36 -17.07 5.75
C ILE A 43 2.52 -15.79 5.71
N ILE A 44 2.68 -14.95 6.73
CA ILE A 44 2.11 -13.60 6.75
C ILE A 44 2.84 -12.74 5.73
N THR A 45 2.10 -12.05 4.86
CA THR A 45 2.66 -11.08 3.91
C THR A 45 2.37 -9.65 4.34
N ILE A 46 3.37 -8.78 4.21
CA ILE A 46 3.23 -7.33 4.38
C ILE A 46 3.38 -6.68 3.02
N ASN A 47 2.28 -6.15 2.48
CA ASN A 47 2.21 -5.57 1.14
C ASN A 47 2.32 -4.05 1.22
N CYS A 48 3.45 -3.48 0.77
CA CYS A 48 3.73 -2.05 0.80
C CYS A 48 3.53 -1.43 -0.59
N PHE A 49 2.28 -1.02 -0.88
CA PHE A 49 1.91 -0.48 -2.19
C PHE A 49 1.03 0.75 -2.08
N VAL A 50 1.21 1.70 -3.02
CA VAL A 50 0.22 2.73 -3.26
C VAL A 50 -0.97 2.10 -3.99
N SER A 51 -2.11 2.00 -3.32
CA SER A 51 -3.37 1.47 -3.85
C SER A 51 -4.39 2.62 -3.90
N PRO A 52 -4.36 3.45 -4.97
CA PRO A 52 -4.98 4.78 -4.95
C PRO A 52 -6.50 4.78 -5.06
N SER A 53 -7.12 3.67 -5.47
CA SER A 53 -8.57 3.60 -5.65
C SER A 53 -9.22 2.44 -4.91
N ASN A 54 -10.51 2.58 -4.59
CA ASN A 54 -11.31 1.53 -3.94
C ASN A 54 -11.39 0.26 -4.79
N ILE A 55 -11.48 0.41 -6.11
CA ILE A 55 -11.51 -0.72 -7.06
C ILE A 55 -10.25 -1.59 -6.91
N ILE A 56 -9.08 -0.97 -6.84
CA ILE A 56 -7.80 -1.67 -6.68
C ILE A 56 -7.75 -2.41 -5.34
N ARG A 57 -8.20 -1.77 -4.26
CA ARG A 57 -8.22 -2.35 -2.92
C ARG A 57 -9.19 -3.53 -2.81
N GLN A 58 -10.41 -3.35 -3.31
CA GLN A 58 -11.44 -4.41 -3.36
C GLN A 58 -10.99 -5.62 -4.20
N GLN A 59 -10.27 -5.39 -5.29
CA GLN A 59 -9.69 -6.48 -6.07
C GLN A 59 -8.68 -7.29 -5.25
N ALA A 60 -7.80 -6.62 -4.50
CA ALA A 60 -6.84 -7.30 -3.62
C ALA A 60 -7.54 -8.13 -2.54
N GLU A 61 -8.51 -7.54 -1.86
CA GLU A 61 -9.31 -8.20 -0.82
C GLU A 61 -10.05 -9.44 -1.37
N LYS A 62 -10.67 -9.32 -2.55
CA LYS A 62 -11.36 -10.42 -3.21
C LYS A 62 -10.44 -11.58 -3.58
N ILE A 63 -9.21 -11.30 -4.04
CA ILE A 63 -8.24 -12.34 -4.44
C ILE A 63 -7.67 -13.05 -3.20
N ILE A 64 -7.31 -12.29 -2.17
CA ILE A 64 -6.69 -12.80 -0.94
C ILE A 64 -7.73 -13.53 -0.07
N GLY A 65 -8.97 -13.08 -0.08
CA GLY A 65 -10.04 -13.49 0.82
C GLY A 65 -10.14 -12.56 2.04
N ILE A 66 -11.36 -12.14 2.37
CA ILE A 66 -11.63 -11.16 3.42
C ILE A 66 -11.14 -11.59 4.80
N GLU A 67 -11.18 -12.90 5.06
CA GLU A 67 -10.72 -13.52 6.31
C GLU A 67 -9.20 -13.46 6.50
N ASN A 68 -8.46 -13.30 5.40
CA ASN A 68 -7.00 -13.26 5.36
C ASN A 68 -6.46 -11.85 5.07
N PHE A 69 -7.35 -10.87 4.91
CA PHE A 69 -6.98 -9.52 4.50
C PHE A 69 -7.11 -8.52 5.66
N ILE A 70 -6.05 -7.79 5.93
CA ILE A 70 -6.06 -6.66 6.86
C ILE A 70 -5.65 -5.42 6.10
N GLY A 71 -6.61 -4.55 5.83
CA GLY A 71 -6.36 -3.26 5.21
C GLY A 71 -5.75 -2.26 6.20
N VAL A 72 -4.65 -1.64 5.81
CA VAL A 72 -3.99 -0.59 6.61
C VAL A 72 -3.82 0.66 5.77
N PHE A 73 -4.33 1.77 6.26
CA PHE A 73 -4.16 3.09 5.67
C PHE A 73 -3.10 3.87 6.45
N ILE A 74 -1.91 3.99 5.86
CA ILE A 74 -0.87 4.88 6.39
C ILE A 74 -1.21 6.30 5.96
N ASN A 75 -1.93 7.00 6.83
CA ASN A 75 -2.46 8.33 6.56
C ASN A 75 -1.42 9.41 6.86
N SER A 76 -1.28 10.34 5.94
CA SER A 76 -0.50 11.57 6.13
C SER A 76 -1.03 12.64 5.19
N ASN A 77 -1.10 13.89 5.65
CA ASN A 77 -1.49 14.97 4.76
C ASN A 77 -0.42 15.22 3.68
N LEU A 78 -0.84 15.77 2.55
CA LEU A 78 0.02 15.98 1.38
C LEU A 78 1.25 16.85 1.73
N GLU A 79 1.07 17.89 2.51
CA GLU A 79 2.16 18.77 2.93
C GLU A 79 3.27 18.00 3.68
N THR A 80 2.88 17.07 4.56
CA THR A 80 3.84 16.21 5.26
C THR A 80 4.54 15.25 4.31
N CYS A 81 3.81 14.68 3.33
CA CYS A 81 4.40 13.82 2.32
C CYS A 81 5.43 14.58 1.47
N GLU A 82 5.10 15.80 1.04
CA GLU A 82 6.01 16.66 0.28
C GLU A 82 7.25 17.07 1.09
N LYS A 83 7.10 17.36 2.40
CA LYS A 83 8.24 17.64 3.28
C LYS A 83 9.16 16.44 3.47
N ARG A 84 8.59 15.23 3.52
CA ARG A 84 9.37 13.99 3.68
C ARG A 84 10.09 13.55 2.42
N ASP A 85 9.56 13.78 1.28
CA ASP A 85 10.00 13.48 -0.12
C ASP A 85 11.42 12.90 -0.28
N THR A 86 11.68 11.76 0.36
CA THR A 86 13.00 11.13 0.47
C THR A 86 13.65 10.80 -0.87
N LYS A 87 12.82 10.57 -1.91
CA LYS A 87 13.25 10.23 -3.28
C LYS A 87 13.17 11.42 -4.24
N GLY A 88 12.69 12.59 -3.80
CA GLY A 88 12.48 13.77 -4.62
C GLY A 88 11.35 13.62 -5.66
N LEU A 89 10.46 12.64 -5.49
CA LEU A 89 9.40 12.34 -6.46
C LEU A 89 8.28 13.39 -6.44
N TYR A 90 7.91 13.91 -5.27
CA TYR A 90 6.94 15.01 -5.16
C TYR A 90 7.45 16.27 -5.86
N LYS A 91 8.73 16.61 -5.66
CA LYS A 91 9.38 17.74 -6.34
C LYS A 91 9.35 17.58 -7.86
N LYS A 92 9.62 16.38 -8.37
CA LYS A 92 9.56 16.09 -9.81
C LYS A 92 8.12 16.16 -10.33
N ALA A 93 7.16 15.60 -9.60
CA ALA A 93 5.74 15.65 -9.97
C ALA A 93 5.21 17.09 -10.05
N ARG A 94 5.59 17.96 -9.10
CA ARG A 94 5.23 19.39 -9.10
C ARG A 94 5.81 20.16 -10.30
N LYS A 95 6.94 19.69 -10.84
CA LYS A 95 7.54 20.26 -12.06
C LYS A 95 6.94 19.68 -13.36
N GLY A 96 6.00 18.71 -13.25
CA GLY A 96 5.44 18.04 -14.43
C GLY A 96 6.38 17.01 -15.07
N GLU A 97 7.44 16.58 -14.35
CA GLU A 97 8.39 15.58 -14.83
C GLU A 97 7.86 14.14 -14.64
N ILE A 98 6.78 13.96 -13.88
CA ILE A 98 6.14 12.66 -13.63
C ILE A 98 4.64 12.80 -13.83
N ASP A 99 4.10 12.03 -14.77
CA ASP A 99 2.67 11.94 -15.01
C ASP A 99 1.98 10.97 -14.05
N ASN A 100 0.67 11.18 -13.83
CA ASN A 100 -0.17 10.29 -13.02
C ASN A 100 0.35 10.06 -11.59
N PHE A 101 0.97 11.08 -10.99
CA PHE A 101 1.50 10.99 -9.63
C PHE A 101 0.36 11.15 -8.62
N THR A 102 0.13 10.10 -7.81
CA THR A 102 -0.93 10.04 -6.81
C THR A 102 -0.82 11.18 -5.78
N GLY A 103 -1.89 11.93 -5.59
CA GLY A 103 -1.96 13.08 -4.69
C GLY A 103 -1.51 14.41 -5.31
N ILE A 104 -0.96 14.43 -6.55
CA ILE A 104 -0.57 15.65 -7.27
C ILE A 104 -1.35 15.78 -8.58
N SER A 105 -1.13 14.87 -9.54
CA SER A 105 -1.79 14.86 -10.85
C SER A 105 -2.76 13.68 -11.02
N SER A 106 -2.89 12.83 -10.02
CA SER A 106 -3.84 11.72 -9.95
C SER A 106 -4.47 11.66 -8.57
N GLU A 107 -5.75 11.35 -8.50
CA GLU A 107 -6.52 11.28 -7.27
C GLU A 107 -6.10 10.10 -6.39
N PHE A 108 -6.28 10.26 -5.07
CA PHE A 108 -6.23 9.21 -4.07
C PHE A 108 -7.58 9.12 -3.37
N GLU A 109 -8.30 8.03 -3.57
CA GLU A 109 -9.53 7.74 -2.85
C GLU A 109 -9.22 7.25 -1.44
N THR A 110 -9.69 7.96 -0.42
CA THR A 110 -9.52 7.53 0.98
C THR A 110 -10.20 6.17 1.21
N PRO A 111 -9.51 5.19 1.81
CA PRO A 111 -10.15 3.94 2.23
C PRO A 111 -11.30 4.19 3.21
N ASP A 112 -12.27 3.29 3.24
CA ASP A 112 -13.36 3.31 4.19
C ASP A 112 -12.93 2.93 5.62
N GLU A 113 -13.88 2.95 6.56
CA GLU A 113 -13.63 2.73 7.99
C GLU A 113 -13.23 1.29 8.35
N SER A 114 -13.34 0.33 7.41
CA SER A 114 -12.87 -1.05 7.64
C SER A 114 -11.35 -1.15 7.72
N TYR A 115 -10.65 -0.15 7.18
CA TYR A 115 -9.20 -0.07 7.21
C TYR A 115 -8.67 0.48 8.55
N ILE A 116 -7.60 -0.14 9.06
CA ILE A 116 -6.86 0.40 10.20
C ILE A 116 -6.18 1.70 9.76
N ASN A 117 -6.60 2.83 10.31
CA ASN A 117 -6.07 4.15 9.95
C ASN A 117 -4.97 4.58 10.94
N ILE A 118 -3.75 4.72 10.43
CA ILE A 118 -2.59 5.19 11.19
C ILE A 118 -2.18 6.56 10.67
N ASN A 119 -2.60 7.63 11.35
CA ASN A 119 -2.16 8.98 11.00
C ASN A 119 -0.72 9.20 11.48
N THR A 120 0.20 9.35 10.52
CA THR A 120 1.64 9.48 10.75
C THR A 120 2.14 10.92 10.67
N SER A 121 1.28 11.90 10.41
CA SER A 121 1.70 13.31 10.21
C SER A 121 2.52 13.87 11.36
N ASN A 122 2.12 13.57 12.61
CA ASN A 122 2.73 14.06 13.83
C ASN A 122 3.31 12.95 14.72
N LEU A 123 3.58 11.77 14.15
CA LEU A 123 4.12 10.63 14.89
C LEU A 123 5.52 10.29 14.39
N SER A 124 6.37 9.83 15.32
CA SER A 124 7.61 9.15 14.95
C SER A 124 7.29 7.79 14.31
N VAL A 125 8.26 7.24 13.58
CA VAL A 125 8.15 5.89 12.99
C VAL A 125 7.84 4.87 14.08
N GLU A 126 8.57 4.88 15.19
CA GLU A 126 8.39 3.99 16.32
C GLU A 126 6.96 4.04 16.89
N LYS A 127 6.44 5.24 17.16
CA LYS A 127 5.06 5.43 17.65
C LYS A 127 4.03 4.93 16.64
N SER A 128 4.27 5.12 15.35
CA SER A 128 3.38 4.64 14.28
C SER A 128 3.37 3.11 14.22
N VAL A 129 4.55 2.48 14.34
CA VAL A 129 4.70 1.01 14.39
C VAL A 129 4.00 0.45 15.62
N ASN A 130 4.19 1.03 16.81
CA ASN A 130 3.53 0.55 18.02
C ASN A 130 2.01 0.57 17.90
N LYS A 131 1.42 1.67 17.40
CA LYS A 131 -0.02 1.74 17.12
C LYS A 131 -0.50 0.68 16.12
N LEU A 132 0.29 0.44 15.08
CA LEU A 132 -0.02 -0.59 14.10
C LEU A 132 0.01 -1.98 14.73
N MET A 133 1.03 -2.29 15.51
CA MET A 133 1.17 -3.56 16.21
C MET A 133 0.02 -3.81 17.20
N GLU A 134 -0.38 -2.80 17.99
CA GLU A 134 -1.53 -2.88 18.89
C GLU A 134 -2.82 -3.26 18.13
N ALA A 135 -3.01 -2.75 16.91
CA ALA A 135 -4.19 -3.04 16.11
C ALA A 135 -4.14 -4.39 15.37
N ILE A 136 -2.94 -4.87 15.01
CA ILE A 136 -2.77 -6.09 14.19
C ILE A 136 -2.58 -7.34 15.05
N ILE A 137 -1.80 -7.29 16.13
CA ILE A 137 -1.47 -8.47 16.94
C ILE A 137 -2.72 -9.27 17.35
N PRO A 138 -3.81 -8.65 17.84
CA PRO A 138 -5.02 -9.40 18.20
C PRO A 138 -5.69 -10.14 17.05
N LYS A 139 -5.42 -9.72 15.81
CA LYS A 139 -6.02 -10.29 14.58
C LYS A 139 -5.24 -11.47 14.02
N ILE A 140 -3.95 -11.58 14.34
CA ILE A 140 -3.02 -12.59 13.79
C ILE A 140 -2.57 -13.62 14.83
N GLN A 141 -2.96 -13.48 16.09
CA GLN A 141 -2.70 -14.49 17.12
C GLN A 141 -3.59 -15.72 16.89
N PHE A 142 -2.98 -16.90 16.91
CA PHE A 142 -3.74 -18.15 16.99
C PHE A 142 -4.57 -18.15 18.30
N LYS A 143 -5.85 -18.43 18.16
CA LYS A 143 -6.72 -18.71 19.29
C LYS A 143 -6.55 -20.14 19.74
#